data_e103d2c8f15f4637475c7e5031df23b6
#
_entry.id   e103d2c8f15f4637475c7e5031df23b6
#
_cell.length_a   1.000
_cell.length_b   1.000
_cell.length_c   1.000
_cell.angle_alpha   90.00
_cell.angle_beta   90.00
_cell.angle_gamma   90.00
#
_symmetry.space_group_name_H-M   'P 1'
#
loop_
_entity.id
_entity.type
_entity.pdbx_description
1 polymer ?
#
loop_
_entity_poly.entity_id
_entity_poly.type
_entity_poly.pdbx_seq_one_letter_code
_entity_poly.pdbx_strand_id
1 'polypeptide(L)'
;MKSKKIVCILYSIVLIGINVFGFAIFSDYRMTDKIFHKRVVEVQARQQELVNVSEVHKELLKFANQYHVTIMKYEFLNEKELSIYTTNQQEVLNMKFPYTTWKINVYPFKDLKNVGYGNTFFIDHTTRAIEQKLEQGLSQYGIVKIYTNQQKWQSINNLSVLYLLGFSVLFLLLGFSVYYIYSRKKIALMKYW
;
A
#
# COMPACT_ATOMS: atom_id res chain seq x y z
N MET A 1 -26.34 10.28 38.18
CA MET A 1 -26.70 10.18 36.74
C MET A 1 -25.71 10.88 35.81
N LYS A 2 -25.10 12.03 36.11
CA LYS A 2 -24.13 12.74 35.24
C LYS A 2 -22.85 11.91 34.91
N SER A 3 -22.28 11.24 35.90
CA SER A 3 -21.02 10.46 35.73
C SER A 3 -21.15 9.29 34.73
N LYS A 4 -22.30 8.63 34.63
CA LYS A 4 -22.53 7.52 33.67
C LYS A 4 -22.54 8.01 32.22
N LYS A 5 -23.18 9.16 31.96
CA LYS A 5 -23.21 9.75 30.63
C LYS A 5 -21.81 10.12 30.17
N ILE A 6 -20.97 10.65 31.08
CA ILE A 6 -19.59 11.01 30.76
C ILE A 6 -18.76 9.76 30.41
N VAL A 7 -18.89 8.68 31.17
CA VAL A 7 -18.17 7.41 30.87
C VAL A 7 -18.58 6.84 29.52
N CYS A 8 -19.89 6.82 29.21
CA CYS A 8 -20.37 6.36 27.91
C CYS A 8 -19.84 7.23 26.75
N ILE A 9 -19.82 8.55 26.94
CA ILE A 9 -19.30 9.47 25.92
C ILE A 9 -17.82 9.24 25.68
N LEU A 10 -17.01 9.15 26.74
CA LEU A 10 -15.58 8.88 26.64
C LEU A 10 -15.31 7.53 25.95
N TYR A 11 -16.06 6.50 26.32
CA TYR A 11 -15.95 5.19 25.68
C TYR A 11 -16.27 5.25 24.18
N SER A 12 -17.35 5.94 23.80
CA SER A 12 -17.71 6.12 22.40
C SER A 12 -16.65 6.88 21.61
N ILE A 13 -16.06 7.93 22.20
CA ILE A 13 -14.99 8.71 21.56
C ILE A 13 -13.76 7.82 21.29
N VAL A 14 -13.34 7.01 22.27
CA VAL A 14 -12.20 6.10 22.11
C VAL A 14 -12.50 5.04 21.04
N LEU A 15 -13.70 4.50 21.03
CA LEU A 15 -14.12 3.48 20.06
C LEU A 15 -14.15 4.05 18.62
N ILE A 16 -14.66 5.27 18.45
CA ILE A 16 -14.62 5.99 17.17
C ILE A 16 -13.16 6.24 16.76
N GLY A 17 -12.31 6.69 17.68
CA GLY A 17 -10.89 6.92 17.41
C GLY A 17 -10.16 5.68 16.91
N ILE A 18 -10.37 4.52 17.56
CA ILE A 18 -9.79 3.23 17.13
C ILE A 18 -10.27 2.85 15.72
N ASN A 19 -11.57 3.03 15.42
CA ASN A 19 -12.11 2.70 14.11
C ASN A 19 -11.59 3.63 13.01
N VAL A 20 -11.48 4.94 13.28
CA VAL A 20 -10.92 5.92 12.33
C VAL A 20 -9.47 5.61 12.05
N PHE A 21 -8.68 5.32 13.09
CA PHE A 21 -7.27 4.94 12.93
C PHE A 21 -7.09 3.63 12.18
N GLY A 22 -7.90 2.62 12.50
CA GLY A 22 -7.94 1.35 11.79
C GLY A 22 -8.31 1.50 10.31
N PHE A 23 -9.27 2.37 10.02
CA PHE A 23 -9.67 2.68 8.66
C PHE A 23 -8.54 3.39 7.87
N ALA A 24 -7.82 4.32 8.50
CA ALA A 24 -6.68 4.99 7.87
C ALA A 24 -5.57 3.99 7.50
N ILE A 25 -5.18 3.11 8.45
CA ILE A 25 -4.19 2.06 8.18
C ILE A 25 -4.65 1.12 7.07
N PHE A 26 -5.92 0.70 7.09
CA PHE A 26 -6.47 -0.18 6.07
C PHE A 26 -6.53 0.49 4.69
N SER A 27 -6.79 1.79 4.65
CA SER A 27 -6.79 2.58 3.42
C SER A 27 -5.40 2.71 2.81
N ASP A 28 -4.38 3.01 3.64
CA ASP A 28 -2.98 3.05 3.21
C ASP A 28 -2.51 1.67 2.72
N TYR A 29 -2.95 0.60 3.38
CA TYR A 29 -2.70 -0.77 2.94
C TYR A 29 -3.29 -1.05 1.57
N ARG A 30 -4.57 -0.74 1.34
CA ARG A 30 -5.23 -0.96 0.02
C ARG A 30 -4.57 -0.17 -1.10
N MET A 31 -4.06 1.02 -0.80
CA MET A 31 -3.30 1.81 -1.75
C MET A 31 -1.98 1.13 -2.08
N THR A 32 -1.23 0.73 -1.07
CA THR A 32 0.05 0.04 -1.21
C THR A 32 -0.12 -1.25 -2.03
N ASP A 33 -1.16 -2.03 -1.76
CA ASP A 33 -1.48 -3.24 -2.49
C ASP A 33 -1.76 -2.95 -3.98
N LYS A 34 -2.58 -1.97 -4.29
CA LYS A 34 -2.87 -1.57 -5.68
C LYS A 34 -1.64 -1.10 -6.46
N ILE A 35 -0.72 -0.41 -5.78
CA ILE A 35 0.51 0.11 -6.38
C ILE A 35 1.52 -1.02 -6.58
N PHE A 36 1.74 -1.87 -5.56
CA PHE A 36 2.82 -2.83 -5.51
C PHE A 36 2.44 -4.26 -5.88
N HIS A 37 1.14 -4.57 -6.03
CA HIS A 37 0.66 -5.89 -6.46
C HIS A 37 0.78 -6.11 -7.98
N LYS A 38 1.76 -5.47 -8.60
CA LYS A 38 2.04 -5.58 -10.03
C LYS A 38 3.27 -6.46 -10.25
N ARG A 39 3.46 -6.87 -11.50
CA ARG A 39 4.69 -7.57 -11.89
C ARG A 39 5.87 -6.60 -11.80
N VAL A 40 6.92 -7.04 -11.17
CA VAL A 40 8.17 -6.27 -11.03
C VAL A 40 9.14 -6.70 -12.10
N VAL A 41 9.69 -5.74 -12.80
CA VAL A 41 10.78 -5.90 -13.76
C VAL A 41 12.02 -5.22 -13.18
N GLU A 42 13.04 -6.00 -12.94
CA GLU A 42 14.32 -5.53 -12.41
C GLU A 42 15.44 -5.80 -13.42
N VAL A 43 16.21 -4.78 -13.76
CA VAL A 43 17.36 -4.89 -14.66
C VAL A 43 18.63 -4.71 -13.82
N GLN A 44 19.37 -5.80 -13.61
CA GLN A 44 20.61 -5.81 -12.83
C GLN A 44 21.82 -5.70 -13.75
N ALA A 45 22.84 -4.97 -13.34
CA ALA A 45 24.10 -4.89 -14.05
C ALA A 45 24.74 -6.27 -14.19
N ARG A 46 25.36 -6.55 -15.33
CA ARG A 46 26.32 -7.64 -15.48
C ARG A 46 27.65 -7.17 -14.90
N GLN A 47 28.39 -8.07 -14.27
CA GLN A 47 29.73 -7.88 -13.68
C GLN A 47 30.42 -6.55 -14.07
N GLN A 48 30.43 -5.58 -13.15
CA GLN A 48 31.13 -4.27 -13.25
C GLN A 48 30.65 -3.27 -14.33
N GLU A 49 29.71 -3.61 -15.20
CA GLU A 49 29.15 -2.69 -16.16
C GLU A 49 27.93 -1.95 -15.57
N LEU A 50 27.95 -0.62 -15.66
CA LEU A 50 26.78 0.17 -15.26
C LEU A 50 25.66 -0.03 -16.29
N VAL A 51 24.44 -0.28 -15.82
CA VAL A 51 23.28 -0.32 -16.69
C VAL A 51 23.05 1.04 -17.31
N ASN A 52 22.96 1.10 -18.65
CA ASN A 52 22.56 2.32 -19.32
C ASN A 52 21.07 2.59 -19.15
N VAL A 53 20.75 3.28 -18.07
CA VAL A 53 19.35 3.54 -17.62
C VAL A 53 18.56 4.27 -18.71
N SER A 54 19.18 5.18 -19.45
CA SER A 54 18.52 5.95 -20.51
C SER A 54 18.04 5.06 -21.68
N GLU A 55 18.85 4.07 -22.05
CA GLU A 55 18.49 3.13 -23.11
C GLU A 55 17.41 2.14 -22.64
N VAL A 56 17.52 1.67 -21.41
CA VAL A 56 16.48 0.84 -20.79
C VAL A 56 15.14 1.59 -20.78
N HIS A 57 15.12 2.88 -20.42
CA HIS A 57 13.89 3.67 -20.44
C HIS A 57 13.29 3.81 -21.84
N LYS A 58 14.13 4.04 -22.85
CA LYS A 58 13.67 4.13 -24.24
C LYS A 58 13.08 2.82 -24.73
N GLU A 59 13.73 1.71 -24.40
CA GLU A 59 13.23 0.37 -24.79
C GLU A 59 11.94 0.02 -24.08
N LEU A 60 11.82 0.35 -22.79
CA LEU A 60 10.57 0.17 -22.03
C LEU A 60 9.43 1.01 -22.61
N LEU A 61 9.68 2.25 -23.03
CA LEU A 61 8.69 3.11 -23.66
C LEU A 61 8.20 2.53 -24.99
N LYS A 62 9.14 2.09 -25.84
CA LYS A 62 8.85 1.43 -27.12
C LYS A 62 8.04 0.16 -26.90
N PHE A 63 8.43 -0.66 -25.92
CA PHE A 63 7.75 -1.89 -25.56
C PHE A 63 6.32 -1.63 -25.08
N ALA A 64 6.12 -0.64 -24.21
CA ALA A 64 4.81 -0.26 -23.70
C ALA A 64 3.85 0.13 -24.85
N ASN A 65 4.34 0.92 -25.79
CA ASN A 65 3.55 1.33 -26.95
C ASN A 65 3.22 0.15 -27.89
N GLN A 66 4.18 -0.75 -28.09
CA GLN A 66 4.01 -1.89 -29.00
C GLN A 66 3.03 -2.95 -28.47
N TYR A 67 3.04 -3.20 -27.16
CA TYR A 67 2.25 -4.28 -26.53
C TYR A 67 1.08 -3.77 -25.70
N HIS A 68 0.84 -2.45 -25.70
CA HIS A 68 -0.24 -1.80 -24.94
C HIS A 68 -0.23 -2.17 -23.44
N VAL A 69 0.97 -2.28 -22.85
CA VAL A 69 1.15 -2.53 -21.44
C VAL A 69 1.47 -1.24 -20.70
N THR A 70 1.04 -1.14 -19.46
CA THR A 70 1.36 0.01 -18.61
C THR A 70 2.61 -0.28 -17.81
N ILE A 71 3.64 0.56 -18.02
CA ILE A 71 4.90 0.51 -17.26
C ILE A 71 4.94 1.70 -16.31
N MET A 72 5.34 1.45 -15.07
CA MET A 72 5.39 2.44 -14.02
C MET A 72 6.73 2.36 -13.28
N LYS A 73 7.20 3.51 -12.80
CA LYS A 73 8.27 3.60 -11.82
C LYS A 73 7.81 4.46 -10.66
N TYR A 74 8.10 4.00 -9.45
CA TYR A 74 7.78 4.71 -8.21
C TYR A 74 9.04 5.34 -7.63
N GLU A 75 8.92 6.60 -7.24
CA GLU A 75 9.97 7.33 -6.53
C GLU A 75 9.38 7.95 -5.27
N PHE A 76 9.93 7.59 -4.13
CA PHE A 76 9.58 8.17 -2.85
C PHE A 76 10.43 9.42 -2.64
N LEU A 77 9.81 10.59 -2.67
CA LEU A 77 10.49 11.85 -2.40
C LEU A 77 10.71 12.06 -0.91
N ASN A 78 9.76 11.59 -0.10
CA ASN A 78 9.82 11.56 1.35
C ASN A 78 8.81 10.52 1.88
N GLU A 79 8.65 10.44 3.21
CA GLU A 79 7.77 9.45 3.87
C GLU A 79 6.28 9.56 3.49
N LYS A 80 5.86 10.66 2.89
CA LYS A 80 4.45 10.95 2.54
C LYS A 80 4.24 11.42 1.11
N GLU A 81 5.27 11.41 0.28
CA GLU A 81 5.16 11.88 -1.10
C GLU A 81 5.72 10.84 -2.06
N LEU A 82 4.85 10.38 -2.96
CA LEU A 82 5.14 9.38 -3.97
C LEU A 82 4.98 10.00 -5.36
N SER A 83 6.03 9.93 -6.18
CA SER A 83 5.97 10.22 -7.60
C SER A 83 5.85 8.94 -8.41
N ILE A 84 4.86 8.89 -9.29
CA ILE A 84 4.59 7.77 -10.19
C ILE A 84 4.85 8.23 -11.61
N TYR A 85 5.89 7.68 -12.24
CA TYR A 85 6.17 7.88 -13.66
C TYR A 85 5.53 6.72 -14.42
N THR A 86 4.66 7.02 -15.39
CA THR A 86 3.87 5.99 -16.07
C THR A 86 3.73 6.23 -17.56
N THR A 87 3.65 5.15 -18.33
CA THR A 87 3.34 5.19 -19.77
C THR A 87 1.86 5.44 -20.03
N ASN A 88 0.98 5.21 -19.02
CA ASN A 88 -0.46 5.47 -19.10
C ASN A 88 -0.94 6.26 -17.87
N GLN A 89 -0.89 7.60 -17.97
CA GLN A 89 -1.33 8.47 -16.87
C GLN A 89 -2.81 8.32 -16.52
N GLN A 90 -3.66 8.15 -17.53
CA GLN A 90 -5.10 8.02 -17.32
C GLN A 90 -5.45 6.82 -16.45
N GLU A 91 -4.76 5.71 -16.65
CA GLU A 91 -4.97 4.50 -15.85
C GLU A 91 -4.61 4.75 -14.38
N VAL A 92 -3.46 5.38 -14.12
CA VAL A 92 -3.01 5.68 -12.75
C VAL A 92 -3.94 6.69 -12.07
N LEU A 93 -4.38 7.73 -12.78
CA LEU A 93 -5.32 8.72 -12.26
C LEU A 93 -6.70 8.09 -11.95
N ASN A 94 -7.11 7.10 -12.72
CA ASN A 94 -8.34 6.34 -12.49
C ASN A 94 -8.23 5.33 -11.33
N MET A 95 -7.02 5.02 -10.88
CA MET A 95 -6.80 4.26 -9.66
C MET A 95 -7.21 5.09 -8.45
N LYS A 96 -8.50 5.26 -8.21
CA LYS A 96 -9.02 5.97 -7.04
C LYS A 96 -8.25 5.53 -5.79
N PHE A 97 -7.43 6.43 -5.25
CA PHE A 97 -6.72 6.27 -3.98
C PHE A 97 -7.58 6.89 -2.87
N PRO A 98 -8.53 6.17 -2.28
CA PRO A 98 -9.40 6.76 -1.29
C PRO A 98 -8.62 6.97 0.01
N TYR A 99 -8.68 8.18 0.52
CA TYR A 99 -8.26 8.53 1.89
C TYR A 99 -6.80 8.21 2.25
N THR A 100 -5.87 8.35 1.31
CA THR A 100 -4.45 8.24 1.63
C THR A 100 -3.93 9.54 2.25
N THR A 101 -3.04 9.40 3.23
CA THR A 101 -2.26 10.53 3.77
C THR A 101 -1.09 10.91 2.85
N TRP A 102 -0.87 10.14 1.79
CA TRP A 102 0.23 10.33 0.84
C TRP A 102 -0.16 11.30 -0.26
N LYS A 103 0.74 12.22 -0.56
CA LYS A 103 0.66 13.06 -1.75
C LYS A 103 1.19 12.26 -2.94
N ILE A 104 0.32 11.98 -3.90
CA ILE A 104 0.66 11.21 -5.10
C ILE A 104 0.73 12.16 -6.29
N ASN A 105 1.90 12.22 -6.91
CA ASN A 105 2.13 12.97 -8.13
C ASN A 105 2.29 11.98 -9.29
N VAL A 106 1.60 12.22 -10.41
CA VAL A 106 1.64 11.35 -11.59
C VAL A 106 2.27 12.09 -12.75
N TYR A 107 3.34 11.53 -13.29
CA TYR A 107 4.12 12.10 -14.38
C TYR A 107 4.17 11.17 -15.60
N PRO A 108 4.32 11.70 -16.82
CA PRO A 108 4.60 10.88 -17.98
C PRO A 108 5.93 10.14 -17.82
N PHE A 109 5.98 8.90 -18.27
CA PHE A 109 7.20 8.07 -18.17
C PHE A 109 8.42 8.71 -18.87
N LYS A 110 8.19 9.47 -19.95
CA LYS A 110 9.22 10.23 -20.68
C LYS A 110 9.93 11.29 -19.84
N ASP A 111 9.26 11.81 -18.80
CA ASP A 111 9.80 12.84 -17.91
C ASP A 111 10.68 12.23 -16.79
N LEU A 112 10.80 10.91 -16.76
CA LEU A 112 11.68 10.22 -15.85
C LEU A 112 13.13 10.60 -16.17
N LYS A 113 13.69 11.49 -15.39
CA LYS A 113 15.12 11.81 -15.43
C LYS A 113 15.87 10.67 -14.78
N ASN A 114 17.15 10.48 -15.14
CA ASN A 114 18.03 9.44 -14.56
C ASN A 114 18.29 9.67 -13.07
N VAL A 115 17.24 9.85 -12.29
CA VAL A 115 17.28 10.16 -10.87
C VAL A 115 16.89 8.90 -10.13
N GLY A 116 17.86 8.25 -9.49
CA GLY A 116 17.63 7.15 -8.58
C GLY A 116 18.31 5.84 -8.97
N TYR A 117 18.91 5.22 -7.98
CA TYR A 117 19.72 3.99 -8.05
C TYR A 117 18.92 2.69 -8.33
N GLY A 118 17.66 2.77 -8.76
CA GLY A 118 16.83 1.59 -8.93
C GLY A 118 16.41 1.34 -10.36
N ASN A 119 16.90 0.26 -10.99
CA ASN A 119 16.43 -0.25 -12.27
C ASN A 119 15.21 -1.17 -12.08
N THR A 120 14.30 -0.78 -11.17
CA THR A 120 13.09 -1.53 -10.85
C THR A 120 11.89 -0.80 -11.41
N PHE A 121 11.12 -1.52 -12.21
CA PHE A 121 9.90 -1.02 -12.85
C PHE A 121 8.74 -1.94 -12.50
N PHE A 122 7.53 -1.43 -12.61
CA PHE A 122 6.30 -2.19 -12.43
C PHE A 122 5.56 -2.24 -13.76
N ILE A 123 5.04 -3.42 -14.10
CA ILE A 123 4.29 -3.63 -15.34
C ILE A 123 2.90 -4.16 -15.02
N ASP A 124 1.90 -3.61 -15.70
CA ASP A 124 0.51 -4.04 -15.62
C ASP A 124 0.00 -4.52 -16.99
N HIS A 125 -1.11 -5.26 -16.97
CA HIS A 125 -1.73 -5.82 -18.17
C HIS A 125 -0.79 -6.70 -19.00
N THR A 126 0.10 -7.45 -18.33
CA THR A 126 1.06 -8.32 -18.99
C THR A 126 0.62 -9.78 -18.98
N THR A 127 1.10 -10.54 -19.96
CA THR A 127 0.99 -12.00 -20.04
C THR A 127 2.39 -12.60 -20.02
N ARG A 128 2.51 -13.90 -19.71
CA ARG A 128 3.81 -14.59 -19.71
C ARG A 128 4.56 -14.46 -21.05
N ALA A 129 3.84 -14.49 -22.17
CA ALA A 129 4.44 -14.32 -23.49
C ALA A 129 5.01 -12.91 -23.70
N ILE A 130 4.32 -11.89 -23.20
CA ILE A 130 4.78 -10.49 -23.23
C ILE A 130 5.99 -10.33 -22.31
N GLU A 131 5.96 -10.91 -21.13
CA GLU A 131 7.09 -10.87 -20.18
C GLU A 131 8.36 -11.49 -20.79
N GLN A 132 8.25 -12.63 -21.46
CA GLN A 132 9.39 -13.26 -22.14
C GLN A 132 9.99 -12.36 -23.24
N LYS A 133 9.14 -11.67 -24.02
CA LYS A 133 9.61 -10.71 -25.02
C LYS A 133 10.30 -9.51 -24.39
N LEU A 134 9.78 -9.02 -23.26
CA LEU A 134 10.39 -7.94 -22.50
C LEU A 134 11.76 -8.36 -21.95
N GLU A 135 11.84 -9.55 -21.37
CA GLU A 135 13.10 -10.12 -20.88
C GLU A 135 14.14 -10.23 -22.01
N GLN A 136 13.74 -10.74 -23.18
CA GLN A 136 14.62 -10.82 -24.35
C GLN A 136 15.08 -9.43 -24.82
N GLY A 137 14.18 -8.45 -24.93
CA GLY A 137 14.49 -7.10 -25.37
C GLY A 137 15.44 -6.37 -24.41
N LEU A 138 15.27 -6.56 -23.11
CA LEU A 138 16.10 -5.92 -22.07
C LEU A 138 17.38 -6.70 -21.76
N SER A 139 17.51 -7.96 -22.18
CA SER A 139 18.66 -8.80 -21.86
C SER A 139 20.01 -8.25 -22.34
N GLN A 140 20.00 -7.42 -23.38
CA GLN A 140 21.21 -6.73 -23.86
C GLN A 140 21.75 -5.69 -22.87
N TYR A 141 20.91 -5.14 -22.01
CA TYR A 141 21.27 -4.09 -21.03
C TYR A 141 21.65 -4.64 -19.66
N GLY A 142 21.34 -5.90 -19.38
CA GLY A 142 21.62 -6.49 -18.08
C GLY A 142 20.97 -7.85 -17.85
N ILE A 143 20.98 -8.29 -16.60
CA ILE A 143 20.24 -9.46 -16.15
C ILE A 143 18.84 -9.01 -15.79
N VAL A 144 17.85 -9.52 -16.49
CA VAL A 144 16.43 -9.17 -16.28
C VAL A 144 15.79 -10.20 -15.36
N LYS A 145 15.10 -9.73 -14.34
CA LYS A 145 14.26 -10.56 -13.45
C LYS A 145 12.84 -10.05 -13.48
N ILE A 146 11.88 -10.91 -13.76
CA ILE A 146 10.45 -10.58 -13.71
C ILE A 146 9.79 -11.46 -12.65
N TYR A 147 9.23 -10.84 -11.63
CA TYR A 147 8.61 -11.55 -10.51
C TYR A 147 7.38 -10.81 -9.97
N THR A 148 6.58 -11.50 -9.18
CA THR A 148 5.45 -10.89 -8.47
C THR A 148 5.87 -10.51 -7.07
N ASN A 149 5.67 -9.28 -6.68
CA ASN A 149 6.09 -8.75 -5.37
C ASN A 149 5.20 -9.24 -4.20
N GLN A 150 4.50 -10.36 -4.36
CA GLN A 150 3.49 -10.84 -3.41
C GLN A 150 4.01 -11.20 -2.01
N GLN A 151 5.26 -11.62 -1.86
CA GLN A 151 5.66 -12.32 -0.64
C GLN A 151 6.06 -11.44 0.55
N LYS A 152 6.53 -10.23 0.31
CA LYS A 152 7.14 -9.43 1.39
C LYS A 152 6.14 -8.56 2.17
N TRP A 153 5.02 -8.20 1.56
CA TRP A 153 4.03 -7.29 2.15
C TRP A 153 2.85 -7.99 2.84
N GLN A 154 2.49 -9.18 2.38
CA GLN A 154 1.34 -9.93 2.95
C GLN A 154 1.54 -10.30 4.42
N SER A 155 2.75 -10.67 4.85
CA SER A 155 3.01 -11.11 6.22
C SER A 155 2.93 -9.97 7.24
N ILE A 156 3.41 -8.77 6.91
CA ILE A 156 3.42 -7.62 7.82
C ILE A 156 2.00 -7.07 8.00
N ASN A 157 1.20 -7.09 6.95
CA ASN A 157 -0.11 -6.45 6.93
C ASN A 157 -1.22 -7.30 7.55
N ASN A 158 -1.19 -8.60 7.38
CA ASN A 158 -2.13 -9.50 8.06
C ASN A 158 -1.98 -9.41 9.59
N LEU A 159 -0.74 -9.25 10.08
CA LEU A 159 -0.47 -9.08 11.50
C LEU A 159 -1.07 -7.76 12.02
N SER A 160 -0.91 -6.65 11.32
CA SER A 160 -1.42 -5.34 11.75
C SER A 160 -2.95 -5.29 11.80
N VAL A 161 -3.63 -5.90 10.82
CA VAL A 161 -5.10 -6.01 10.82
C VAL A 161 -5.59 -6.91 11.96
N LEU A 162 -4.88 -8.01 12.23
CA LEU A 162 -5.20 -8.92 13.32
C LEU A 162 -5.03 -8.25 14.69
N TYR A 163 -3.98 -7.46 14.88
CA TYR A 163 -3.77 -6.65 16.10
C TYR A 163 -4.88 -5.61 16.28
N LEU A 164 -5.29 -4.89 15.24
CA LEU A 164 -6.37 -3.92 15.31
C LEU A 164 -7.71 -4.56 15.67
N LEU A 165 -8.05 -5.70 15.06
CA LEU A 165 -9.23 -6.48 15.41
C LEU A 165 -9.14 -6.99 16.86
N GLY A 166 -8.00 -7.52 17.27
CA GLY A 166 -7.76 -7.98 18.63
C GLY A 166 -7.92 -6.86 19.66
N PHE A 167 -7.37 -5.68 19.41
CA PHE A 167 -7.54 -4.50 20.27
C PHE A 167 -8.99 -4.05 20.35
N SER A 168 -9.72 -4.04 19.24
CA SER A 168 -11.15 -3.67 19.22
C SER A 168 -12.00 -4.65 20.05
N VAL A 169 -11.74 -5.95 19.94
CA VAL A 169 -12.44 -6.99 20.73
C VAL A 169 -12.09 -6.87 22.21
N LEU A 170 -10.81 -6.69 22.56
CA LEU A 170 -10.36 -6.49 23.95
C LEU A 170 -11.01 -5.25 24.56
N PHE A 171 -11.09 -4.16 23.82
CA PHE A 171 -11.71 -2.94 24.30
C PHE A 171 -13.22 -3.10 24.54
N LEU A 172 -13.93 -3.83 23.66
CA LEU A 172 -15.34 -4.19 23.87
C LEU A 172 -15.53 -5.04 25.12
N LEU A 173 -14.68 -6.06 25.32
CA LEU A 173 -14.75 -6.93 26.49
C LEU A 173 -14.50 -6.16 27.79
N LEU A 174 -13.54 -5.23 27.82
CA LEU A 174 -13.30 -4.34 28.96
C LEU A 174 -14.52 -3.46 29.25
N GLY A 175 -15.15 -2.89 28.24
CA GLY A 175 -16.37 -2.11 28.38
C GLY A 175 -17.53 -2.92 28.99
N PHE A 176 -17.75 -4.14 28.49
CA PHE A 176 -18.73 -5.07 29.05
C PHE A 176 -18.43 -5.45 30.50
N SER A 177 -17.16 -5.68 30.82
CA SER A 177 -16.73 -6.04 32.19
C SER A 177 -16.99 -4.90 33.16
N VAL A 178 -16.64 -3.68 32.81
CA VAL A 178 -16.91 -2.48 33.61
C VAL A 178 -18.41 -2.26 33.79
N TYR A 179 -19.19 -2.42 32.74
CA TYR A 179 -20.66 -2.31 32.82
C TYR A 179 -21.26 -3.39 33.74
N TYR A 180 -20.80 -4.63 33.63
CA TYR A 180 -21.27 -5.74 34.45
C TYR A 180 -20.96 -5.55 35.94
N ILE A 181 -19.73 -5.16 36.29
CA ILE A 181 -19.32 -4.88 37.66
C ILE A 181 -20.18 -3.75 38.26
N TYR A 182 -20.42 -2.70 37.45
CA TYR A 182 -21.20 -1.56 37.91
C TYR A 182 -22.69 -1.92 38.11
N SER A 183 -23.27 -2.71 37.24
CA SER A 183 -24.67 -3.14 37.37
C SER A 183 -24.87 -4.08 38.56
N ARG A 184 -23.93 -4.98 38.84
CA ARG A 184 -23.97 -5.82 40.06
C ARG A 184 -23.91 -5.01 41.35
N LYS A 185 -23.05 -4.01 41.44
CA LYS A 185 -23.00 -3.12 42.61
C LYS A 185 -24.33 -2.41 42.83
N LYS A 186 -25.04 -2.03 41.76
CA LYS A 186 -26.34 -1.40 41.88
C LYS A 186 -27.41 -2.37 42.40
N ILE A 187 -27.41 -3.61 41.96
CA ILE A 187 -28.37 -4.64 42.41
C ILE A 187 -28.10 -5.02 43.87
N ALA A 188 -26.83 -5.09 44.28
CA ALA A 188 -26.48 -5.35 45.67
C ALA A 188 -26.97 -4.24 46.61
N LEU A 189 -26.77 -2.98 46.24
CA LEU A 189 -27.24 -1.81 47.01
C LEU A 189 -28.78 -1.74 47.09
N MET A 190 -29.53 -2.23 46.11
CA MET A 190 -31.01 -2.29 46.17
C MET A 190 -31.56 -3.40 47.04
N LYS A 191 -30.74 -4.43 47.40
CA LYS A 191 -31.16 -5.50 48.29
C LYS A 191 -31.04 -5.15 49.79
N TYR A 192 -30.39 -4.03 50.10
CA TYR A 192 -30.19 -3.55 51.48
C TYR A 192 -31.03 -2.34 51.82
N TRP A 193 -31.93 -1.92 50.96
CA TRP A 193 -33.02 -0.94 51.18
C TRP A 193 -34.36 -1.62 50.98
#